data_5d36c21b6c7d8c07b95498cc1fcf974f
#
_entry.id   5d36c21b6c7d8c07b95498cc1fcf974f
#
_cell.length_a   1.000
_cell.length_b   1.000
_cell.length_c   1.000
_cell.angle_alpha   90.00
_cell.angle_beta   90.00
_cell.angle_gamma   90.00
#
_symmetry.space_group_name_H-M   'P 1'
#
loop_
_entity.id
_entity.type
_entity.pdbx_description
1 polymer ?
#
loop_
_entity_poly.entity_id
_entity_poly.type
_entity_poly.pdbx_seq_one_letter_code
_entity_poly.pdbx_strand_id
1 'polypeptide(L)'
;MRSVVLYTLLFFVFIYLLCFPQEAFQSSASGVTLWFFHVLPSLLPFMIFSDFFIHTGLVSVLLRKIKTVFRFLFGLSMYGSYALLLGLICGYPMGAKLTADLFREGKITKSEAQYLLTFCNNPGPVFISSYILTDTLHLSHASGYTFFILYLSLYLTSLIFRLILRPDCRDVTVPSDSPSAQTLRHSLSHMVDASIMHAFESVTKLGGYIILFSILASLVVHLTAPVPVLSLFLTGFTEMTTGIALVGASSMHLPLRYLLSLTFASFGGLSCIAQTRGMLCGTPLSIRTYIAGKTVHGICTLLVGWLLLFVQTFQ
;
A
#
# COMPACT_ATOMS: atom_id res chain seq x y z
N MET A 1 18.94 10.46 -20.20
CA MET A 1 18.36 9.10 -20.26
C MET A 1 17.02 8.96 -19.52
N ARG A 2 16.89 9.30 -18.22
CA ARG A 2 15.60 9.11 -17.48
C ARG A 2 14.42 9.87 -18.07
N SER A 3 14.61 11.11 -18.52
CA SER A 3 13.54 11.91 -19.13
C SER A 3 13.09 11.36 -20.49
N VAL A 4 14.01 10.86 -21.30
CA VAL A 4 13.71 10.27 -22.62
C VAL A 4 12.83 9.03 -22.46
N VAL A 5 13.19 8.11 -21.55
CA VAL A 5 12.38 6.90 -21.28
C VAL A 5 10.97 7.26 -20.82
N LEU A 6 10.83 8.26 -19.94
CA LEU A 6 9.51 8.72 -19.48
C LEU A 6 8.69 9.31 -20.64
N TYR A 7 9.27 10.18 -21.45
CA TYR A 7 8.56 10.77 -22.61
C TYR A 7 8.17 9.72 -23.62
N THR A 8 9.04 8.74 -23.89
CA THR A 8 8.74 7.62 -24.78
C THR A 8 7.56 6.80 -24.24
N LEU A 9 7.57 6.46 -22.94
CA LEU A 9 6.46 5.73 -22.31
C LEU A 9 5.13 6.51 -22.42
N LEU A 10 5.14 7.80 -22.09
CA LEU A 10 3.95 8.66 -22.19
C LEU A 10 3.45 8.77 -23.63
N PHE A 11 4.36 8.84 -24.59
CA PHE A 11 4.02 8.86 -26.02
C PHE A 11 3.34 7.55 -26.46
N PHE A 12 3.86 6.38 -26.04
CA PHE A 12 3.23 5.10 -26.33
C PHE A 12 1.85 4.96 -25.70
N VAL A 13 1.68 5.41 -24.46
CA VAL A 13 0.35 5.44 -23.80
C VAL A 13 -0.61 6.34 -24.59
N PHE A 14 -0.14 7.51 -25.02
CA PHE A 14 -0.97 8.44 -25.80
C PHE A 14 -1.38 7.83 -27.15
N ILE A 15 -0.47 7.18 -27.86
CA ILE A 15 -0.79 6.46 -29.12
C ILE A 15 -1.79 5.33 -28.85
N TYR A 16 -1.62 4.56 -27.75
CA TYR A 16 -2.56 3.52 -27.37
C TYR A 16 -3.98 4.07 -27.14
N LEU A 17 -4.12 5.21 -26.45
CA LEU A 17 -5.40 5.87 -26.24
C LEU A 17 -6.10 6.25 -27.56
N LEU A 18 -5.32 6.64 -28.57
CA LEU A 18 -5.85 7.01 -29.88
C LEU A 18 -6.20 5.81 -30.78
N CYS A 19 -5.37 4.75 -30.72
CA CYS A 19 -5.54 3.57 -31.57
C CYS A 19 -6.58 2.58 -31.03
N PHE A 20 -6.72 2.50 -29.68
CA PHE A 20 -7.59 1.55 -28.98
C PHE A 20 -8.52 2.26 -27.98
N PRO A 21 -9.35 3.21 -28.44
CA PRO A 21 -10.14 4.07 -27.55
C PRO A 21 -11.16 3.30 -26.71
N GLN A 22 -11.75 2.22 -27.21
CA GLN A 22 -12.71 1.40 -26.48
C GLN A 22 -12.06 0.64 -25.33
N GLU A 23 -10.91 0.01 -25.55
CA GLU A 23 -10.16 -0.73 -24.52
C GLU A 23 -9.65 0.24 -23.44
N ALA A 24 -9.10 1.37 -23.86
CA ALA A 24 -8.63 2.41 -22.96
C ALA A 24 -9.77 3.01 -22.12
N PHE A 25 -10.94 3.25 -22.72
CA PHE A 25 -12.13 3.69 -22.00
C PHE A 25 -12.61 2.66 -20.97
N GLN A 26 -12.72 1.39 -21.35
CA GLN A 26 -13.12 0.30 -20.44
C GLN A 26 -12.17 0.17 -19.26
N SER A 27 -10.87 0.22 -19.53
CA SER A 27 -9.84 0.14 -18.48
C SER A 27 -9.88 1.34 -17.54
N SER A 28 -10.08 2.54 -18.10
CA SER A 28 -10.27 3.77 -17.33
C SER A 28 -11.53 3.70 -16.46
N ALA A 29 -12.66 3.25 -17.02
CA ALA A 29 -13.93 3.08 -16.32
C ALA A 29 -13.79 2.05 -15.18
N SER A 30 -13.09 0.95 -15.41
CA SER A 30 -12.77 -0.04 -14.37
C SER A 30 -11.93 0.57 -13.24
N GLY A 31 -10.93 1.38 -13.58
CA GLY A 31 -10.13 2.11 -12.61
C GLY A 31 -10.94 3.11 -11.79
N VAL A 32 -11.86 3.86 -12.44
CA VAL A 32 -12.79 4.77 -11.75
C VAL A 32 -13.72 4.00 -10.81
N THR A 33 -14.29 2.89 -11.27
CA THR A 33 -15.17 2.03 -10.47
C THR A 33 -14.46 1.49 -9.24
N LEU A 34 -13.25 0.98 -9.40
CA LEU A 34 -12.41 0.51 -8.31
C LEU A 34 -12.13 1.64 -7.29
N TRP A 35 -11.72 2.81 -7.78
CA TRP A 35 -11.44 3.95 -6.94
C TRP A 35 -12.68 4.45 -6.19
N PHE A 36 -13.78 4.67 -6.90
CA PHE A 36 -14.98 5.32 -6.35
C PHE A 36 -15.76 4.41 -5.39
N PHE A 37 -15.95 3.13 -5.73
CA PHE A 37 -16.78 2.21 -4.95
C PHE A 37 -16.02 1.40 -3.89
N HIS A 38 -14.70 1.23 -4.04
CA HIS A 38 -13.92 0.40 -3.10
C HIS A 38 -12.88 1.21 -2.32
N VAL A 39 -12.10 2.06 -3.02
CA VAL A 39 -10.98 2.77 -2.41
C VAL A 39 -11.45 4.00 -1.64
N LEU A 40 -12.26 4.85 -2.25
CA LEU A 40 -12.75 6.09 -1.65
C LEU A 40 -13.52 5.84 -0.33
N PRO A 41 -14.55 4.97 -0.29
CA PRO A 41 -15.33 4.75 0.94
C PRO A 41 -14.51 4.08 2.05
N SER A 42 -13.52 3.28 1.69
CA SER A 42 -12.69 2.58 2.68
C SER A 42 -11.57 3.46 3.24
N LEU A 43 -10.95 4.32 2.42
CA LEU A 43 -9.78 5.09 2.85
C LEU A 43 -10.12 6.48 3.36
N LEU A 44 -11.08 7.18 2.75
CA LEU A 44 -11.37 8.57 3.07
C LEU A 44 -11.69 8.80 4.55
N PRO A 45 -12.59 8.03 5.21
CA PRO A 45 -12.86 8.20 6.63
C PRO A 45 -11.59 8.00 7.48
N PHE A 46 -10.81 6.97 7.20
CA PHE A 46 -9.57 6.71 7.94
C PHE A 46 -8.52 7.81 7.74
N MET A 47 -8.42 8.38 6.54
CA MET A 47 -7.53 9.51 6.27
C MET A 47 -7.92 10.75 7.08
N ILE A 48 -9.22 11.08 7.12
CA ILE A 48 -9.73 12.22 7.89
C ILE A 48 -9.45 12.03 9.38
N PHE A 49 -9.85 10.89 9.95
CA PHE A 49 -9.64 10.63 11.38
C PHE A 49 -8.16 10.52 11.74
N SER A 50 -7.35 9.94 10.87
CA SER A 50 -5.91 9.80 11.09
C SER A 50 -5.21 11.16 11.15
N ASP A 51 -5.49 12.03 10.20
CA ASP A 51 -4.97 13.40 10.15
C ASP A 51 -5.38 14.17 11.41
N PHE A 52 -6.67 14.11 11.77
CA PHE A 52 -7.19 14.70 12.99
C PHE A 52 -6.51 14.18 14.26
N PHE A 53 -6.33 12.87 14.40
CA PHE A 53 -5.69 12.26 15.58
C PHE A 53 -4.22 12.63 15.72
N ILE A 54 -3.52 12.79 14.61
CA ILE A 54 -2.12 13.22 14.59
C ILE A 54 -2.01 14.66 15.14
N HIS A 55 -2.87 15.57 14.67
CA HIS A 55 -2.86 16.98 15.07
C HIS A 55 -3.37 17.22 16.50
N THR A 56 -4.32 16.42 16.97
CA THR A 56 -4.84 16.53 18.35
C THR A 56 -4.02 15.80 19.40
N GLY A 57 -3.02 15.01 19.00
CA GLY A 57 -2.23 14.20 19.94
C GLY A 57 -2.96 12.99 20.50
N LEU A 58 -4.18 12.68 20.07
CA LEU A 58 -4.99 11.54 20.52
C LEU A 58 -4.33 10.18 20.21
N VAL A 59 -3.37 10.15 19.28
CA VAL A 59 -2.54 8.97 18.99
C VAL A 59 -1.89 8.40 20.26
N SER A 60 -1.40 9.27 21.16
CA SER A 60 -0.74 8.84 22.39
C SER A 60 -1.69 8.09 23.36
N VAL A 61 -2.96 8.50 23.39
CA VAL A 61 -3.99 7.86 24.22
C VAL A 61 -4.41 6.52 23.62
N LEU A 62 -4.62 6.50 22.30
CA LEU A 62 -5.09 5.31 21.57
C LEU A 62 -4.07 4.16 21.63
N LEU A 63 -2.79 4.49 21.54
CA LEU A 63 -1.72 3.49 21.42
C LEU A 63 -1.07 3.08 22.73
N ARG A 64 -1.48 3.60 23.86
CA ARG A 64 -0.82 3.38 25.16
C ARG A 64 -0.58 1.90 25.47
N LYS A 65 -1.53 1.02 25.12
CA LYS A 65 -1.44 -0.42 25.34
C LYS A 65 -0.73 -1.17 24.20
N ILE A 66 -0.91 -0.72 22.97
CA ILE A 66 -0.43 -1.40 21.76
C ILE A 66 1.05 -1.09 21.50
N LYS A 67 1.53 0.10 21.90
CA LYS A 67 2.93 0.52 21.76
C LYS A 67 3.93 -0.55 22.24
N THR A 68 3.69 -1.18 23.36
CA THR A 68 4.62 -2.15 23.95
C THR A 68 4.81 -3.36 23.03
N VAL A 69 3.73 -3.87 22.44
CA VAL A 69 3.76 -5.01 21.50
C VAL A 69 4.53 -4.65 20.23
N PHE A 70 4.21 -3.50 19.63
CA PHE A 70 4.87 -3.07 18.39
C PHE A 70 6.34 -2.71 18.62
N ARG A 71 6.67 -2.15 19.78
CA ARG A 71 8.06 -1.88 20.18
C ARG A 71 8.85 -3.18 20.35
N PHE A 72 8.25 -4.19 20.95
CA PHE A 72 8.89 -5.50 21.13
C PHE A 72 9.10 -6.21 19.78
N LEU A 73 8.06 -6.30 18.95
CA LEU A 73 8.12 -7.04 17.69
C LEU A 73 8.95 -6.29 16.61
N PHE A 74 8.68 -5.01 16.42
CA PHE A 74 9.23 -4.23 15.30
C PHE A 74 10.28 -3.21 15.71
N GLY A 75 10.40 -2.92 17.02
CA GLY A 75 11.32 -1.90 17.54
C GLY A 75 10.89 -0.46 17.25
N LEU A 76 9.60 -0.21 17.02
CA LEU A 76 9.08 1.08 16.60
C LEU A 76 8.82 2.03 17.77
N SER A 77 8.89 3.34 17.49
CA SER A 77 8.37 4.39 18.35
C SER A 77 6.84 4.34 18.46
N MET A 78 6.25 5.17 19.31
CA MET A 78 4.79 5.26 19.44
C MET A 78 4.14 5.67 18.10
N TYR A 79 4.63 6.68 17.45
CA TYR A 79 4.09 7.17 16.18
C TYR A 79 4.40 6.23 15.01
N GLY A 80 5.57 5.57 15.02
CA GLY A 80 5.88 4.51 14.06
C GLY A 80 4.92 3.32 14.17
N SER A 81 4.56 2.93 15.41
CA SER A 81 3.56 1.90 15.68
C SER A 81 2.17 2.29 15.14
N TYR A 82 1.81 3.57 15.23
CA TYR A 82 0.56 4.10 14.65
C TYR A 82 0.54 3.99 13.13
N ALA A 83 1.61 4.41 12.46
CA ALA A 83 1.71 4.31 11.01
C ALA A 83 1.60 2.85 10.53
N LEU A 84 2.25 1.91 11.22
CA LEU A 84 2.15 0.49 10.90
C LEU A 84 0.74 -0.05 11.12
N LEU A 85 0.13 0.23 12.27
CA LEU A 85 -1.22 -0.24 12.60
C LEU A 85 -2.25 0.20 11.56
N LEU A 86 -2.27 1.50 11.23
CA LEU A 86 -3.19 2.00 10.23
C LEU A 86 -2.85 1.54 8.81
N GLY A 87 -1.56 1.38 8.50
CA GLY A 87 -1.15 0.78 7.24
C GLY A 87 -1.65 -0.66 7.06
N LEU A 88 -1.72 -1.44 8.15
CA LEU A 88 -2.27 -2.80 8.15
C LEU A 88 -3.80 -2.83 8.06
N ILE A 89 -4.50 -1.91 8.71
CA ILE A 89 -5.97 -1.87 8.72
C ILE A 89 -6.52 -1.28 7.42
N CYS A 90 -6.00 -0.12 7.00
CA CYS A 90 -6.53 0.62 5.85
C CYS A 90 -5.96 0.11 4.51
N GLY A 91 -4.74 -0.41 4.53
CA GLY A 91 -4.08 -0.85 3.31
C GLY A 91 -3.33 0.24 2.56
N TYR A 92 -2.98 -0.07 1.30
CA TYR A 92 -2.32 0.86 0.38
C TYR A 92 -3.17 2.12 0.12
N PRO A 93 -2.58 3.33 0.09
CA PRO A 93 -1.20 3.68 0.39
C PRO A 93 -1.04 4.25 1.81
N MET A 94 -1.94 3.96 2.74
CA MET A 94 -2.09 4.64 4.03
C MET A 94 -0.83 4.55 4.90
N GLY A 95 -0.16 3.39 4.93
CA GLY A 95 1.09 3.23 5.68
C GLY A 95 2.17 4.20 5.22
N ALA A 96 2.36 4.34 3.91
CA ALA A 96 3.35 5.26 3.35
C ALA A 96 2.95 6.73 3.55
N LYS A 97 1.66 7.06 3.41
CA LYS A 97 1.14 8.42 3.66
C LYS A 97 1.42 8.83 5.10
N LEU A 98 1.01 8.03 6.07
CA LEU A 98 1.22 8.32 7.48
C LEU A 98 2.69 8.43 7.85
N THR A 99 3.53 7.55 7.32
CA THR A 99 4.98 7.62 7.53
C THR A 99 5.55 8.96 7.03
N ALA A 100 5.08 9.44 5.88
CA ALA A 100 5.52 10.72 5.33
C ALA A 100 5.00 11.92 6.16
N ASP A 101 3.74 11.89 6.59
CA ASP A 101 3.13 12.96 7.37
C ASP A 101 3.77 13.07 8.76
N LEU A 102 3.93 11.95 9.47
CA LEU A 102 4.61 11.92 10.77
C LEU A 102 6.07 12.37 10.69
N PHE A 103 6.73 12.08 9.58
CA PHE A 103 8.09 12.58 9.34
C PHE A 103 8.09 14.09 9.10
N ARG A 104 7.16 14.64 8.29
CA ARG A 104 7.01 16.10 8.06
C ARG A 104 6.75 16.86 9.35
N GLU A 105 5.97 16.28 10.25
CA GLU A 105 5.65 16.83 11.55
C GLU A 105 6.75 16.61 12.62
N GLY A 106 7.86 15.99 12.25
CA GLY A 106 8.97 15.72 13.17
C GLY A 106 8.65 14.71 14.28
N LYS A 107 7.58 13.92 14.15
CA LYS A 107 7.13 12.93 15.14
C LYS A 107 7.90 11.61 15.09
N ILE A 108 8.54 11.32 13.95
CA ILE A 108 9.42 10.15 13.77
C ILE A 108 10.74 10.59 13.14
N THR A 109 11.79 9.84 13.41
CA THR A 109 13.11 10.09 12.81
C THR A 109 13.13 9.70 11.32
N LYS A 110 14.05 10.28 10.54
CA LYS A 110 14.28 9.90 9.15
C LYS A 110 14.63 8.41 9.02
N SER A 111 15.41 7.90 9.95
CA SER A 111 15.83 6.50 10.00
C SER A 111 14.66 5.57 10.23
N GLU A 112 13.78 5.90 11.17
CA GLU A 112 12.55 5.14 11.42
C GLU A 112 11.58 5.22 10.25
N ALA A 113 11.38 6.41 9.64
CA ALA A 113 10.53 6.57 8.47
C ALA A 113 11.01 5.71 7.29
N GLN A 114 12.32 5.66 7.03
CA GLN A 114 12.89 4.80 6.00
C GLN A 114 12.68 3.31 6.30
N TYR A 115 12.84 2.91 7.54
CA TYR A 115 12.57 1.54 7.97
C TYR A 115 11.10 1.17 7.81
N LEU A 116 10.19 2.00 8.30
CA LEU A 116 8.75 1.80 8.15
C LEU A 116 8.33 1.61 6.69
N LEU A 117 8.85 2.41 5.77
CA LEU A 117 8.54 2.31 4.35
C LEU A 117 8.83 0.93 3.76
N THR A 118 9.69 0.13 4.37
CA THR A 118 10.00 -1.22 3.85
C THR A 118 8.88 -2.22 4.07
N PHE A 119 7.96 -2.00 5.05
CA PHE A 119 6.94 -2.98 5.41
C PHE A 119 5.59 -2.40 5.87
N CYS A 120 5.44 -1.08 6.07
CA CYS A 120 4.18 -0.51 6.59
C CYS A 120 3.05 -0.42 5.57
N ASN A 121 3.34 -0.60 4.28
CA ASN A 121 2.40 -0.36 3.19
C ASN A 121 1.98 -1.68 2.54
N ASN A 122 0.79 -2.18 2.87
CA ASN A 122 0.31 -3.54 2.52
C ASN A 122 -1.13 -3.51 2.03
N PRO A 123 -1.63 -4.60 1.42
CA PRO A 123 -3.06 -4.69 1.12
C PRO A 123 -3.89 -4.73 2.41
N GLY A 124 -5.02 -4.04 2.43
CA GLY A 124 -5.92 -4.02 3.58
C GLY A 124 -6.69 -5.35 3.73
N PRO A 125 -7.16 -5.68 4.97
CA PRO A 125 -7.87 -6.93 5.23
C PRO A 125 -9.11 -7.13 4.37
N VAL A 126 -9.87 -6.07 4.10
CA VAL A 126 -11.06 -6.12 3.25
C VAL A 126 -10.68 -6.49 1.81
N PHE A 127 -9.62 -5.88 1.27
CA PHE A 127 -9.13 -6.22 -0.07
C PHE A 127 -8.68 -7.68 -0.16
N ILE A 128 -7.99 -8.18 0.86
CA ILE A 128 -7.56 -9.59 0.92
C ILE A 128 -8.76 -10.53 0.97
N SER A 129 -9.71 -10.29 1.89
CA SER A 129 -10.83 -11.20 2.12
C SER A 129 -11.85 -11.17 0.98
N SER A 130 -12.27 -9.97 0.54
CA SER A 130 -13.27 -9.83 -0.51
C SER A 130 -12.65 -10.06 -1.88
N TYR A 131 -11.76 -9.18 -2.31
CA TYR A 131 -11.28 -9.18 -3.69
C TYR A 131 -10.42 -10.42 -4.02
N ILE A 132 -9.40 -10.73 -3.20
CA ILE A 132 -8.49 -11.85 -3.50
C ILE A 132 -9.18 -13.19 -3.22
N LEU A 133 -9.66 -13.39 -1.98
CA LEU A 133 -10.11 -14.72 -1.57
C LEU A 133 -11.51 -15.04 -2.07
N THR A 134 -12.47 -14.12 -1.93
CA THR A 134 -13.87 -14.41 -2.28
C THR A 134 -14.12 -14.25 -3.77
N ASP A 135 -13.83 -13.07 -4.32
CA ASP A 135 -14.24 -12.74 -5.70
C ASP A 135 -13.32 -13.39 -6.75
N THR A 136 -11.99 -13.46 -6.48
CA THR A 136 -11.03 -13.93 -7.48
C THR A 136 -10.70 -15.42 -7.35
N LEU A 137 -10.47 -15.92 -6.13
CA LEU A 137 -10.00 -17.29 -5.91
C LEU A 137 -11.09 -18.24 -5.42
N HIS A 138 -12.24 -17.71 -4.97
CA HIS A 138 -13.36 -18.49 -4.39
C HIS A 138 -12.94 -19.31 -3.15
N LEU A 139 -12.06 -18.76 -2.31
CA LEU A 139 -11.46 -19.37 -1.12
C LEU A 139 -11.81 -18.60 0.17
N SER A 140 -13.06 -18.22 0.38
CA SER A 140 -13.51 -17.41 1.53
C SER A 140 -13.12 -18.00 2.90
N HIS A 141 -13.01 -19.33 3.01
CA HIS A 141 -12.61 -20.04 4.23
C HIS A 141 -11.10 -19.95 4.55
N ALA A 142 -10.26 -19.57 3.59
CA ALA A 142 -8.80 -19.53 3.76
C ALA A 142 -8.27 -18.23 4.41
N SER A 143 -9.14 -17.35 4.92
CA SER A 143 -8.76 -16.02 5.40
C SER A 143 -7.70 -16.05 6.51
N GLY A 144 -7.88 -16.86 7.55
CA GLY A 144 -6.93 -16.94 8.67
C GLY A 144 -5.53 -17.38 8.24
N TYR A 145 -5.46 -18.36 7.35
CA TYR A 145 -4.21 -18.86 6.81
C TYR A 145 -3.51 -17.82 5.91
N THR A 146 -4.28 -17.12 5.10
CA THR A 146 -3.78 -16.04 4.25
C THR A 146 -3.20 -14.89 5.06
N PHE A 147 -3.89 -14.46 6.11
CA PHE A 147 -3.37 -13.42 7.00
C PHE A 147 -2.10 -13.87 7.73
N PHE A 148 -2.02 -15.14 8.13
CA PHE A 148 -0.80 -15.67 8.73
C PHE A 148 0.39 -15.59 7.77
N ILE A 149 0.23 -16.02 6.50
CA ILE A 149 1.28 -15.90 5.47
C ILE A 149 1.72 -14.46 5.29
N LEU A 150 0.78 -13.53 5.08
CA LEU A 150 1.09 -12.13 4.80
C LEU A 150 1.76 -11.43 5.98
N TYR A 151 1.26 -11.63 7.20
CA TYR A 151 1.81 -10.97 8.39
C TYR A 151 3.13 -11.58 8.84
N LEU A 152 3.31 -12.89 8.67
CA LEU A 152 4.61 -13.52 8.91
C LEU A 152 5.65 -13.02 7.91
N SER A 153 5.31 -12.92 6.63
CA SER A 153 6.18 -12.40 5.59
C SER A 153 6.54 -10.93 5.81
N LEU A 154 5.59 -10.12 6.26
CA LEU A 154 5.80 -8.75 6.68
C LEU A 154 6.78 -8.66 7.86
N TYR A 155 6.57 -9.50 8.88
CA TYR A 155 7.44 -9.55 10.04
C TYR A 155 8.87 -9.94 9.67
N LEU A 156 9.05 -10.97 8.83
CA LEU A 156 10.36 -11.37 8.32
C LEU A 156 11.04 -10.23 7.54
N THR A 157 10.27 -9.53 6.69
CA THR A 157 10.76 -8.35 5.97
C THR A 157 11.23 -7.26 6.95
N SER A 158 10.46 -7.00 8.00
CA SER A 158 10.84 -6.03 9.02
C SER A 158 12.13 -6.41 9.74
N LEU A 159 12.32 -7.69 10.08
CA LEU A 159 13.55 -8.19 10.71
C LEU A 159 14.78 -8.00 9.80
N ILE A 160 14.64 -8.35 8.52
CA ILE A 160 15.73 -8.18 7.54
C ILE A 160 16.14 -6.71 7.46
N PHE A 161 15.19 -5.80 7.29
CA PHE A 161 15.50 -4.37 7.17
C PHE A 161 15.90 -3.73 8.49
N ARG A 162 15.46 -4.25 9.63
CA ARG A 162 15.95 -3.83 10.93
C ARG A 162 17.44 -4.10 11.10
N LEU A 163 17.93 -5.26 10.63
CA LEU A 163 19.35 -5.60 10.64
C LEU A 163 20.17 -4.75 9.66
N ILE A 164 19.63 -4.48 8.48
CA ILE A 164 20.31 -3.72 7.42
C ILE A 164 20.38 -2.22 7.76
N LEU A 165 19.24 -1.61 8.13
CA LEU A 165 19.12 -0.16 8.30
C LEU A 165 19.47 0.29 9.72
N ARG A 166 19.39 -0.61 10.72
CA ARG A 166 19.63 -0.31 12.16
C ARG A 166 18.93 0.99 12.58
N PRO A 167 17.58 1.06 12.47
CA PRO A 167 16.85 2.30 12.62
C PRO A 167 16.93 2.85 14.04
N ASP A 168 17.02 4.18 14.16
CA ASP A 168 16.83 4.89 15.41
C ASP A 168 15.35 5.19 15.63
N CYS A 169 14.66 4.32 16.34
CA CYS A 169 13.21 4.38 16.60
C CYS A 169 12.94 4.94 18.01
N ARG A 170 13.53 6.06 18.35
CA ARG A 170 13.28 6.74 19.62
C ARG A 170 11.97 7.52 19.58
N ASP A 171 11.30 7.61 20.74
CA ASP A 171 10.16 8.51 20.87
C ASP A 171 10.67 9.96 20.81
N VAL A 172 10.24 10.72 19.83
CA VAL A 172 10.56 12.14 19.70
C VAL A 172 9.60 12.91 20.60
N THR A 173 10.14 13.64 21.57
CA THR A 173 9.35 14.57 22.39
C THR A 173 9.05 15.81 21.56
N VAL A 174 7.85 15.92 21.05
CA VAL A 174 7.35 17.16 20.46
C VAL A 174 6.87 18.04 21.61
N PRO A 175 7.33 19.28 21.77
CA PRO A 175 6.78 20.19 22.77
C PRO A 175 5.28 20.34 22.52
N SER A 176 4.47 19.98 23.50
CA SER A 176 3.02 20.22 23.44
C SER A 176 2.79 21.68 23.85
N ASP A 177 2.70 22.59 22.90
CA ASP A 177 2.05 23.85 23.14
C ASP A 177 0.58 23.55 23.39
N SER A 178 0.20 23.54 24.67
CA SER A 178 -1.19 23.32 25.09
C SER A 178 -1.96 24.60 24.78
N PRO A 179 -2.86 24.62 23.76
CA PRO A 179 -3.66 25.79 23.48
C PRO A 179 -4.69 26.01 24.59
N SER A 180 -4.99 27.26 24.90
CA SER A 180 -6.05 27.62 25.86
C SER A 180 -7.43 27.15 25.37
N ALA A 181 -8.32 26.80 26.31
CA ALA A 181 -9.64 26.17 26.03
C ALA A 181 -10.56 27.00 25.09
N GLN A 182 -10.37 28.31 24.97
CA GLN A 182 -11.12 29.17 24.05
C GLN A 182 -10.58 29.14 22.63
N THR A 183 -9.27 28.97 22.44
CA THR A 183 -8.64 28.76 21.14
C THR A 183 -9.00 27.37 20.57
N LEU A 184 -9.28 26.39 21.43
CA LEU A 184 -9.63 25.01 21.06
C LEU A 184 -10.92 24.89 20.26
N ARG A 185 -11.99 25.64 20.56
CA ARG A 185 -13.28 25.50 19.85
C ARG A 185 -13.26 26.03 18.43
N HIS A 186 -12.67 27.20 18.16
CA HIS A 186 -12.46 27.71 16.81
C HIS A 186 -11.41 26.90 16.04
N SER A 187 -10.41 26.35 16.75
CA SER A 187 -9.38 25.49 16.20
C SER A 187 -9.92 24.12 15.77
N LEU A 188 -10.86 23.51 16.51
CA LEU A 188 -11.37 22.17 16.20
C LEU A 188 -12.14 22.12 14.88
N SER A 189 -13.03 23.09 14.63
CA SER A 189 -13.74 23.17 13.33
C SER A 189 -12.77 23.32 12.17
N HIS A 190 -11.82 24.24 12.29
CA HIS A 190 -10.80 24.47 11.27
C HIS A 190 -9.90 23.26 11.08
N MET A 191 -9.57 22.52 12.15
CA MET A 191 -8.78 21.29 12.06
C MET A 191 -9.55 20.17 11.34
N VAL A 192 -10.85 20.02 11.61
CA VAL A 192 -11.69 19.04 10.91
C VAL A 192 -11.78 19.38 9.42
N ASP A 193 -12.05 20.64 9.08
CA ASP A 193 -12.13 21.09 7.68
C ASP A 193 -10.79 20.87 6.96
N ALA A 194 -9.68 21.20 7.60
CA ALA A 194 -8.33 20.96 7.05
C ALA A 194 -8.08 19.45 6.84
N SER A 195 -8.41 18.62 7.83
CA SER A 195 -8.26 17.15 7.71
C SER A 195 -9.11 16.57 6.59
N ILE A 196 -10.34 17.08 6.39
CA ILE A 196 -11.19 16.69 5.26
C ILE A 196 -10.52 17.06 3.94
N MET A 197 -10.05 18.29 3.79
CA MET A 197 -9.41 18.76 2.55
C MET A 197 -8.13 17.99 2.22
N HIS A 198 -7.26 17.75 3.21
CA HIS A 198 -6.05 16.95 3.03
C HIS A 198 -6.36 15.50 2.63
N ALA A 199 -7.41 14.92 3.20
CA ALA A 199 -7.84 13.57 2.86
C ALA A 199 -8.38 13.50 1.42
N PHE A 200 -9.24 14.46 1.02
CA PHE A 200 -9.77 14.54 -0.35
C PHE A 200 -8.66 14.75 -1.39
N GLU A 201 -7.71 15.63 -1.13
CA GLU A 201 -6.56 15.82 -2.02
C GLU A 201 -5.76 14.52 -2.20
N SER A 202 -5.51 13.83 -1.11
CA SER A 202 -4.75 12.58 -1.12
C SER A 202 -5.47 11.46 -1.87
N VAL A 203 -6.77 11.26 -1.60
CA VAL A 203 -7.55 10.18 -2.22
C VAL A 203 -7.85 10.46 -3.69
N THR A 204 -7.99 11.74 -4.09
CA THR A 204 -8.15 12.12 -5.50
C THR A 204 -6.89 11.86 -6.31
N LYS A 205 -5.71 12.22 -5.77
CA LYS A 205 -4.43 11.87 -6.40
C LYS A 205 -4.28 10.36 -6.56
N LEU A 206 -4.71 9.59 -5.55
CA LEU A 206 -4.71 8.13 -5.60
C LEU A 206 -5.59 7.60 -6.73
N GLY A 207 -6.81 8.17 -6.90
CA GLY A 207 -7.71 7.83 -8.01
C GLY A 207 -7.07 8.04 -9.37
N GLY A 208 -6.37 9.16 -9.55
CA GLY A 208 -5.61 9.44 -10.78
C GLY A 208 -4.55 8.38 -11.09
N TYR A 209 -3.80 7.92 -10.07
CA TYR A 209 -2.85 6.81 -10.26
C TYR A 209 -3.54 5.49 -10.61
N ILE A 210 -4.64 5.15 -9.94
CA ILE A 210 -5.38 3.91 -10.22
C ILE A 210 -5.86 3.91 -11.69
N ILE A 211 -6.49 4.98 -12.15
CA ILE A 211 -6.97 5.10 -13.52
C ILE A 211 -5.82 4.99 -14.53
N LEU A 212 -4.74 5.74 -14.32
CA LEU A 212 -3.57 5.72 -15.20
C LEU A 212 -2.96 4.33 -15.30
N PHE A 213 -2.78 3.64 -14.17
CA PHE A 213 -2.18 2.31 -14.14
C PHE A 213 -3.13 1.21 -14.63
N SER A 214 -4.45 1.39 -14.54
CA SER A 214 -5.42 0.50 -15.20
C SER A 214 -5.27 0.57 -16.73
N ILE A 215 -5.08 1.76 -17.30
CA ILE A 215 -4.81 1.94 -18.73
C ILE A 215 -3.45 1.33 -19.12
N LEU A 216 -2.40 1.56 -18.32
CA LEU A 216 -1.09 0.95 -18.53
C LEU A 216 -1.13 -0.59 -18.47
N ALA A 217 -1.88 -1.15 -17.55
CA ALA A 217 -2.07 -2.59 -17.45
C ALA A 217 -2.76 -3.16 -18.70
N SER A 218 -3.78 -2.47 -19.21
CA SER A 218 -4.46 -2.84 -20.46
C SER A 218 -3.52 -2.78 -21.67
N LEU A 219 -2.69 -1.75 -21.76
CA LEU A 219 -1.64 -1.66 -22.79
C LEU A 219 -0.67 -2.85 -22.69
N VAL A 220 -0.23 -3.21 -21.49
CA VAL A 220 0.65 -4.38 -21.27
C VAL A 220 -0.04 -5.66 -21.73
N VAL A 221 -1.30 -5.88 -21.37
CA VAL A 221 -2.09 -7.04 -21.81
C VAL A 221 -2.16 -7.08 -23.34
N HIS A 222 -2.46 -5.96 -23.97
CA HIS A 222 -2.57 -5.85 -25.43
C HIS A 222 -1.24 -6.19 -26.12
N LEU A 223 -0.13 -5.63 -25.66
CA LEU A 223 1.21 -5.85 -26.25
C LEU A 223 1.73 -7.28 -26.02
N THR A 224 1.31 -7.94 -24.95
CA THR A 224 1.80 -9.27 -24.55
C THR A 224 0.79 -10.39 -24.78
N ALA A 225 -0.34 -10.10 -25.43
CA ALA A 225 -1.40 -11.07 -25.75
C ALA A 225 -0.90 -12.39 -26.36
N PRO A 226 0.14 -12.40 -27.26
CA PRO A 226 0.66 -13.65 -27.85
C PRO A 226 1.33 -14.58 -26.85
N VAL A 227 1.75 -14.07 -25.66
CA VAL A 227 2.48 -14.85 -24.65
C VAL A 227 1.77 -14.73 -23.30
N PRO A 228 0.73 -15.57 -23.01
CA PRO A 228 -0.14 -15.39 -21.85
C PRO A 228 0.60 -15.37 -20.49
N VAL A 229 1.63 -16.17 -20.33
CA VAL A 229 2.44 -16.21 -19.10
C VAL A 229 3.17 -14.87 -18.88
N LEU A 230 3.79 -14.34 -19.94
CA LEU A 230 4.47 -13.04 -19.88
C LEU A 230 3.47 -11.91 -19.58
N SER A 231 2.30 -11.95 -20.25
CA SER A 231 1.20 -11.00 -20.02
C SER A 231 0.81 -10.97 -18.53
N LEU A 232 0.59 -12.12 -17.93
CA LEU A 232 0.21 -12.24 -16.53
C LEU A 232 1.24 -11.62 -15.58
N PHE A 233 2.53 -11.97 -15.77
CA PHE A 233 3.59 -11.45 -14.90
C PHE A 233 3.80 -9.94 -15.08
N LEU A 234 3.91 -9.45 -16.31
CA LEU A 234 4.12 -8.03 -16.56
C LEU A 234 2.93 -7.19 -16.10
N THR A 235 1.70 -7.67 -16.29
CA THR A 235 0.49 -6.98 -15.79
C THR A 235 0.47 -6.94 -14.26
N GLY A 236 0.73 -8.07 -13.59
CA GLY A 236 0.77 -8.13 -12.12
C GLY A 236 1.86 -7.24 -11.50
N PHE A 237 3.00 -7.10 -12.17
CA PHE A 237 4.04 -6.15 -11.77
C PHE A 237 3.69 -4.70 -12.10
N THR A 238 2.89 -4.45 -13.12
CA THR A 238 2.44 -3.09 -13.47
C THR A 238 1.32 -2.62 -12.54
N GLU A 239 0.27 -3.44 -12.43
CA GLU A 239 -0.90 -3.13 -11.61
C GLU A 239 -1.42 -4.43 -10.98
N MET A 240 -1.38 -4.48 -9.65
CA MET A 240 -1.61 -5.72 -8.90
C MET A 240 -3.05 -6.24 -9.04
N THR A 241 -4.06 -5.36 -9.11
CA THR A 241 -5.47 -5.79 -9.12
C THR A 241 -5.81 -6.48 -10.44
N THR A 242 -5.42 -5.90 -11.56
CA THR A 242 -5.57 -6.50 -12.88
C THR A 242 -4.76 -7.79 -13.01
N GLY A 243 -3.52 -7.80 -12.46
CA GLY A 243 -2.69 -9.01 -12.45
C GLY A 243 -3.33 -10.15 -11.65
N ILE A 244 -3.89 -9.85 -10.48
CA ILE A 244 -4.61 -10.82 -9.64
C ILE A 244 -5.85 -11.34 -10.37
N ALA A 245 -6.62 -10.48 -11.06
CA ALA A 245 -7.76 -10.89 -11.88
C ALA A 245 -7.35 -11.84 -13.01
N LEU A 246 -6.24 -11.55 -13.71
CA LEU A 246 -5.70 -12.45 -14.75
C LEU A 246 -5.25 -13.79 -14.18
N VAL A 247 -4.60 -13.80 -13.00
CA VAL A 247 -4.26 -15.04 -12.28
C VAL A 247 -5.52 -15.82 -11.95
N GLY A 248 -6.55 -15.14 -11.44
CA GLY A 248 -7.85 -15.74 -11.12
C GLY A 248 -8.53 -16.41 -12.30
N ALA A 249 -8.49 -15.78 -13.47
CA ALA A 249 -9.08 -16.29 -14.71
C ALA A 249 -8.21 -17.35 -15.43
N SER A 250 -6.99 -17.58 -14.99
CA SER A 250 -6.06 -18.52 -15.65
C SER A 250 -6.41 -19.99 -15.38
N SER A 251 -5.95 -20.88 -16.27
CA SER A 251 -6.08 -22.33 -16.10
C SER A 251 -5.02 -22.97 -15.19
N MET A 252 -4.23 -22.17 -14.48
CA MET A 252 -3.21 -22.65 -13.55
C MET A 252 -3.86 -23.37 -12.34
N HIS A 253 -3.10 -24.31 -11.75
CA HIS A 253 -3.52 -24.99 -10.51
C HIS A 253 -3.76 -23.98 -9.38
N LEU A 254 -4.80 -24.22 -8.58
CA LEU A 254 -5.24 -23.34 -7.51
C LEU A 254 -4.12 -22.91 -6.53
N PRO A 255 -3.22 -23.80 -6.06
CA PRO A 255 -2.10 -23.39 -5.21
C PRO A 255 -1.18 -22.33 -5.85
N LEU A 256 -0.91 -22.46 -7.16
CA LEU A 256 -0.09 -21.48 -7.87
C LEU A 256 -0.83 -20.15 -8.06
N ARG A 257 -2.12 -20.18 -8.40
CA ARG A 257 -2.98 -18.97 -8.46
C ARG A 257 -3.00 -18.26 -7.14
N TYR A 258 -3.13 -18.98 -6.05
CA TYR A 258 -3.13 -18.45 -4.69
C TYR A 258 -1.78 -17.77 -4.35
N LEU A 259 -0.65 -18.46 -4.56
CA LEU A 259 0.68 -17.91 -4.28
C LEU A 259 0.98 -16.66 -5.11
N LEU A 260 0.69 -16.69 -6.41
CA LEU A 260 0.92 -15.54 -7.29
C LEU A 260 0.06 -14.34 -6.89
N SER A 261 -1.21 -14.56 -6.55
CA SER A 261 -2.10 -13.49 -6.09
C SER A 261 -1.58 -12.82 -4.83
N LEU A 262 -1.14 -13.60 -3.83
CA LEU A 262 -0.55 -13.04 -2.60
C LEU A 262 0.80 -12.35 -2.86
N THR A 263 1.60 -12.89 -3.77
CA THR A 263 2.91 -12.29 -4.13
C THR A 263 2.70 -10.93 -4.80
N PHE A 264 1.78 -10.84 -5.78
CA PHE A 264 1.45 -9.56 -6.41
C PHE A 264 0.86 -8.56 -5.42
N ALA A 265 -0.04 -9.01 -4.54
CA ALA A 265 -0.59 -8.18 -3.48
C ALA A 265 0.48 -7.67 -2.52
N SER A 266 1.44 -8.51 -2.13
CA SER A 266 2.54 -8.14 -1.24
C SER A 266 3.53 -7.19 -1.90
N PHE A 267 3.84 -7.36 -3.18
CA PHE A 267 4.70 -6.45 -3.94
C PHE A 267 4.00 -5.12 -4.25
N GLY A 268 2.72 -5.15 -4.64
CA GLY A 268 1.88 -3.99 -4.91
C GLY A 268 1.98 -3.41 -6.33
N GLY A 269 2.96 -3.83 -7.13
CA GLY A 269 3.15 -3.36 -8.50
C GLY A 269 3.72 -1.94 -8.63
N LEU A 270 3.98 -1.52 -9.86
CA LEU A 270 4.45 -0.17 -10.19
C LEU A 270 3.43 0.90 -9.80
N SER A 271 2.13 0.59 -9.84
CA SER A 271 1.05 1.46 -9.40
C SER A 271 1.27 1.92 -7.96
N CYS A 272 1.45 0.98 -7.01
CA CYS A 272 1.70 1.29 -5.60
C CYS A 272 3.03 2.01 -5.38
N ILE A 273 4.07 1.72 -6.19
CA ILE A 273 5.34 2.45 -6.15
C ILE A 273 5.14 3.91 -6.55
N ALA A 274 4.37 4.18 -7.62
CA ALA A 274 4.09 5.52 -8.09
C ALA A 274 3.23 6.31 -7.08
N GLN A 275 2.20 5.68 -6.53
CA GLN A 275 1.36 6.23 -5.45
C GLN A 275 2.21 6.61 -4.24
N THR A 276 3.05 5.68 -3.76
CA THR A 276 3.95 5.92 -2.63
C THR A 276 4.91 7.09 -2.93
N ARG A 277 5.51 7.13 -4.12
CA ARG A 277 6.37 8.26 -4.51
C ARG A 277 5.63 9.59 -4.45
N GLY A 278 4.36 9.63 -4.86
CA GLY A 278 3.50 10.80 -4.73
C GLY A 278 3.33 11.25 -3.27
N MET A 279 3.10 10.29 -2.35
CA MET A 279 2.97 10.57 -0.91
C MET A 279 4.28 11.04 -0.27
N LEU A 280 5.44 10.59 -0.78
CA LEU A 280 6.76 11.00 -0.30
C LEU A 280 7.23 12.35 -0.88
N CYS A 281 6.48 12.97 -1.78
CA CYS A 281 6.85 14.24 -2.39
C CYS A 281 7.10 15.31 -1.31
N GLY A 282 8.19 16.10 -1.46
CA GLY A 282 8.58 17.10 -0.46
C GLY A 282 9.28 16.51 0.78
N THR A 283 9.58 15.21 0.82
CA THR A 283 10.39 14.61 1.88
C THR A 283 11.73 14.09 1.33
N PRO A 284 12.78 13.97 2.16
CA PRO A 284 14.06 13.36 1.78
C PRO A 284 14.01 11.82 1.86
N LEU A 285 12.84 11.22 1.93
CA LEU A 285 12.67 9.77 2.04
C LEU A 285 12.90 9.09 0.69
N SER A 286 13.58 7.94 0.71
CA SER A 286 14.01 7.24 -0.49
C SER A 286 12.96 6.24 -0.97
N ILE A 287 12.43 6.43 -2.17
CA ILE A 287 11.57 5.44 -2.83
C ILE A 287 12.31 4.13 -3.13
N ARG A 288 13.64 4.16 -3.27
CA ARG A 288 14.43 2.93 -3.52
C ARG A 288 14.36 1.97 -2.33
N THR A 289 14.37 2.50 -1.10
CA THR A 289 14.21 1.70 0.12
C THR A 289 12.83 1.06 0.17
N TYR A 290 11.78 1.78 -0.22
CA TYR A 290 10.43 1.24 -0.37
C TYR A 290 10.40 0.08 -1.38
N ILE A 291 10.95 0.29 -2.59
CA ILE A 291 11.00 -0.75 -3.64
C ILE A 291 11.73 -2.00 -3.12
N ALA A 292 12.90 -1.83 -2.50
CA ALA A 292 13.65 -2.95 -1.91
C ALA A 292 12.81 -3.69 -0.86
N GLY A 293 12.13 -2.96 0.03
CA GLY A 293 11.22 -3.54 1.02
C GLY A 293 10.11 -4.36 0.39
N LYS A 294 9.43 -3.83 -0.62
CA LYS A 294 8.34 -4.51 -1.32
C LYS A 294 8.80 -5.74 -2.10
N THR A 295 9.99 -5.67 -2.72
CA THR A 295 10.59 -6.83 -3.38
C THR A 295 10.88 -7.95 -2.39
N VAL A 296 11.52 -7.63 -1.25
CA VAL A 296 11.79 -8.61 -0.19
C VAL A 296 10.48 -9.16 0.38
N HIS A 297 9.47 -8.32 0.61
CA HIS A 297 8.16 -8.75 1.11
C HIS A 297 7.48 -9.72 0.13
N GLY A 298 7.48 -9.44 -1.17
CA GLY A 298 6.96 -10.36 -2.18
C GLY A 298 7.69 -11.71 -2.19
N ILE A 299 9.03 -11.68 -2.11
CA ILE A 299 9.84 -12.91 -2.01
C ILE A 299 9.52 -13.68 -0.73
N CYS A 300 9.46 -13.02 0.42
CA CYS A 300 9.08 -13.66 1.69
C CYS A 300 7.69 -14.28 1.61
N THR A 301 6.71 -13.58 0.99
CA THR A 301 5.35 -14.10 0.82
C THR A 301 5.34 -15.36 -0.05
N LEU A 302 6.09 -15.35 -1.16
CA LEU A 302 6.21 -16.50 -2.02
C LEU A 302 6.84 -17.70 -1.29
N LEU A 303 7.93 -17.48 -0.56
CA LEU A 303 8.64 -18.55 0.16
C LEU A 303 7.81 -19.10 1.32
N VAL A 304 7.25 -18.25 2.16
CA VAL A 304 6.40 -18.67 3.30
C VAL A 304 5.16 -19.40 2.81
N GLY A 305 4.49 -18.87 1.79
CA GLY A 305 3.31 -19.49 1.22
C GLY A 305 3.63 -20.83 0.56
N TRP A 306 4.74 -20.92 -0.17
CA TRP A 306 5.19 -22.18 -0.78
C TRP A 306 5.50 -23.25 0.27
N LEU A 307 6.27 -22.90 1.32
CA LEU A 307 6.60 -23.82 2.41
C LEU A 307 5.34 -24.35 3.11
N LEU A 308 4.38 -23.48 3.40
CA LEU A 308 3.16 -23.87 4.10
C LEU A 308 2.23 -24.75 3.23
N LEU A 309 2.11 -24.46 1.94
CA LEU A 309 1.37 -25.31 1.00
C LEU A 309 2.04 -26.68 0.83
N PHE A 310 3.37 -26.72 0.79
CA PHE A 310 4.12 -27.97 0.70
C PHE A 310 3.87 -28.88 1.92
N VAL A 311 3.85 -28.30 3.13
CA VAL A 311 3.55 -29.05 4.37
C VAL A 311 2.12 -29.62 4.36
N GLN A 312 1.14 -28.89 3.81
CA GLN A 312 -0.25 -29.38 3.72
C GLN A 312 -0.45 -30.50 2.70
N THR A 313 0.37 -30.57 1.64
CA THR A 313 0.30 -31.66 0.66
C THR A 313 0.89 -32.99 1.18
N PHE A 314 1.60 -32.97 2.29
CA PHE A 314 2.15 -34.16 2.95
C PHE A 314 1.37 -34.58 4.22
N GLN A 315 0.28 -33.90 4.56
CA GLN A 315 -0.71 -34.32 5.55
C GLN A 315 -2.01 -34.74 4.86
#